data_fb771b51b47f13f5432183dbbcf9c9c8
#
_entry.id   fb771b51b47f13f5432183dbbcf9c9c8
#
_cell.length_a   1.000
_cell.length_b   1.000
_cell.length_c   1.000
_cell.angle_alpha   90.00
_cell.angle_beta   90.00
_cell.angle_gamma   90.00
#
_symmetry.space_group_name_H-M   'P 1'
#
loop_
_entity.id
_entity.type
_entity.pdbx_description
1 polymer ?
#
loop_
_entity_poly.entity_id
_entity_poly.type
_entity_poly.pdbx_seq_one_letter_code
_entity_poly.pdbx_strand_id
1 'polypeptide(L)'
;YSNRRKIKLIGIVSKKSSTLYKAADIKVLLPEVIEADHNKIVPTSSTIIQLAIGDALAVASMKFRKFGKLDFKKFHPGGSLSIQLKTVEDLMITGKKIPYINENKKMNNALKVISEKKLGVLIIINKKKQIKGIITDGDIKRALQKNTNLNKLTVKNVMTKKPVCIDKDVLAAKALSIMNEKRITSLCVINKIKKTI
;
A
#
# COMPACT_ATOMS: atom_id res chain seq x y z
N TYR A 1 13.08 -39.11 17.98
CA TYR A 1 11.90 -38.33 18.39
C TYR A 1 10.98 -38.06 17.19
N SER A 2 11.47 -37.43 16.11
CA SER A 2 10.68 -37.05 14.93
C SER A 2 9.93 -38.23 14.32
N ASN A 3 10.61 -39.37 14.12
CA ASN A 3 10.00 -40.59 13.56
C ASN A 3 8.82 -41.10 14.42
N ARG A 4 8.98 -41.08 15.75
CA ARG A 4 7.90 -41.51 16.68
C ARG A 4 6.67 -40.61 16.60
N ARG A 5 6.86 -39.32 16.27
CA ARG A 5 5.80 -38.31 16.14
C ARG A 5 5.29 -38.16 14.70
N LYS A 6 5.83 -38.92 13.74
CA LYS A 6 5.53 -38.80 12.30
C LYS A 6 5.76 -37.36 11.77
N ILE A 7 6.75 -36.66 12.31
CA ILE A 7 7.14 -35.32 11.91
C ILE A 7 8.26 -35.44 10.87
N LYS A 8 8.13 -34.76 9.74
CA LYS A 8 9.18 -34.69 8.73
C LYS A 8 10.42 -34.00 9.27
N LEU A 9 11.58 -34.65 9.14
CA LEU A 9 12.87 -34.13 9.57
C LEU A 9 13.62 -33.56 8.37
N ILE A 10 13.97 -32.28 8.45
CA ILE A 10 14.82 -31.61 7.46
C ILE A 10 16.22 -31.51 8.02
N GLY A 11 17.20 -32.16 7.38
CA GLY A 11 18.62 -32.09 7.75
C GLY A 11 19.37 -31.12 6.87
N ILE A 12 19.91 -30.04 7.45
CA ILE A 12 20.77 -29.06 6.78
C ILE A 12 22.18 -29.25 7.29
N VAL A 13 23.06 -29.80 6.49
CA VAL A 13 24.39 -30.24 6.89
C VAL A 13 25.41 -30.03 5.77
N SER A 14 26.70 -29.95 6.13
CA SER A 14 27.80 -29.90 5.15
C SER A 14 28.41 -31.30 4.85
N LYS A 15 28.17 -32.33 5.69
CA LYS A 15 28.74 -33.67 5.53
C LYS A 15 27.68 -34.73 5.31
N LYS A 16 27.76 -35.45 4.17
CA LYS A 16 26.87 -36.60 3.85
C LYS A 16 26.97 -37.73 4.83
N SER A 17 28.12 -37.89 5.47
CA SER A 17 28.38 -38.96 6.45
C SER A 17 27.69 -38.72 7.81
N SER A 18 27.18 -37.50 8.08
CA SER A 18 26.59 -37.16 9.37
C SER A 18 25.33 -37.94 9.68
N THR A 19 25.12 -38.26 10.96
CA THR A 19 23.94 -38.96 11.44
C THR A 19 22.64 -38.21 11.09
N LEU A 20 22.64 -36.88 11.15
CA LEU A 20 21.49 -36.07 10.81
C LEU A 20 21.13 -36.19 9.32
N TYR A 21 22.11 -36.16 8.45
CA TYR A 21 21.86 -36.34 6.99
C TYR A 21 21.26 -37.72 6.66
N LYS A 22 21.79 -38.78 7.30
CA LYS A 22 21.28 -40.12 7.10
C LYS A 22 19.85 -40.30 7.60
N ALA A 23 19.51 -39.67 8.73
CA ALA A 23 18.21 -39.79 9.37
C ALA A 23 17.15 -38.86 8.81
N ALA A 24 17.53 -37.82 8.06
CA ALA A 24 16.59 -36.79 7.57
C ALA A 24 15.70 -37.30 6.42
N ASP A 25 14.43 -36.94 6.43
CA ASP A 25 13.50 -37.17 5.31
C ASP A 25 13.79 -36.23 4.14
N ILE A 26 14.13 -34.97 4.43
CA ILE A 26 14.53 -33.95 3.44
C ILE A 26 15.98 -33.57 3.75
N LYS A 27 16.83 -33.68 2.75
CA LYS A 27 18.28 -33.54 2.88
C LYS A 27 18.76 -32.31 2.11
N VAL A 28 19.28 -31.30 2.84
CA VAL A 28 19.90 -30.12 2.27
C VAL A 28 21.39 -30.18 2.55
N LEU A 29 22.19 -30.41 1.51
CA LEU A 29 23.63 -30.45 1.61
C LEU A 29 24.20 -29.07 1.31
N LEU A 30 24.90 -28.50 2.28
CA LEU A 30 25.65 -27.26 2.13
C LEU A 30 27.07 -27.59 1.63
N PRO A 31 27.74 -26.65 0.95
CA PRO A 31 29.14 -26.81 0.61
C PRO A 31 30.02 -26.92 1.86
N GLU A 32 31.06 -27.70 1.80
CA GLU A 32 32.12 -27.68 2.81
C GLU A 32 32.96 -26.42 2.58
N VAL A 33 33.20 -25.65 3.66
CA VAL A 33 33.94 -24.40 3.62
C VAL A 33 35.00 -24.36 4.70
N ILE A 34 36.03 -23.59 4.46
CA ILE A 34 37.09 -23.33 5.45
C ILE A 34 36.64 -22.16 6.30
N GLU A 35 36.72 -22.32 7.61
CA GLU A 35 36.43 -21.24 8.55
C GLU A 35 37.48 -20.12 8.46
N ALA A 36 37.04 -18.89 8.68
CA ALA A 36 37.88 -17.71 8.45
C ALA A 36 38.87 -17.39 9.61
N ASP A 37 38.72 -18.04 10.75
CA ASP A 37 39.65 -17.85 11.86
C ASP A 37 41.03 -18.49 11.57
N HIS A 38 42.03 -18.05 12.28
CA HIS A 38 43.42 -18.46 12.10
C HIS A 38 43.59 -20.00 12.24
N ASN A 39 42.88 -20.62 13.19
CA ASN A 39 42.94 -22.05 13.46
C ASN A 39 41.92 -22.85 12.66
N LYS A 40 41.06 -22.22 11.86
CA LYS A 40 40.00 -22.83 11.05
C LYS A 40 38.99 -23.67 11.86
N ILE A 41 38.71 -23.25 13.09
CA ILE A 41 37.89 -23.98 14.06
C ILE A 41 36.62 -23.22 14.40
N VAL A 42 36.71 -21.89 14.51
CA VAL A 42 35.59 -21.05 14.96
C VAL A 42 34.57 -20.90 13.83
N PRO A 43 33.29 -21.25 14.07
CA PRO A 43 32.26 -21.10 13.04
C PRO A 43 32.13 -19.66 12.56
N THR A 44 32.40 -19.44 11.29
CA THR A 44 32.38 -18.12 10.61
C THR A 44 31.76 -18.28 9.22
N SER A 45 32.53 -18.82 8.25
CA SER A 45 32.05 -19.07 6.89
C SER A 45 30.85 -20.03 6.87
N SER A 46 30.87 -21.06 7.69
CA SER A 46 29.75 -22.02 7.82
C SER A 46 28.48 -21.35 8.35
N THR A 47 28.57 -20.42 9.30
CA THR A 47 27.41 -19.71 9.83
C THR A 47 26.81 -18.75 8.81
N ILE A 48 27.62 -18.09 7.98
CA ILE A 48 27.15 -17.24 6.88
C ILE A 48 26.34 -18.05 5.86
N ILE A 49 26.83 -19.24 5.49
CA ILE A 49 26.11 -20.11 4.56
C ILE A 49 24.79 -20.58 5.16
N GLN A 50 24.76 -20.95 6.44
CA GLN A 50 23.53 -21.34 7.12
C GLN A 50 22.53 -20.19 7.17
N LEU A 51 22.98 -18.97 7.43
CA LEU A 51 22.14 -17.77 7.40
C LEU A 51 21.58 -17.53 5.99
N ALA A 52 22.43 -17.58 4.98
CA ALA A 52 22.02 -17.36 3.59
C ALA A 52 20.97 -18.37 3.11
N ILE A 53 21.11 -19.66 3.45
CA ILE A 53 20.09 -20.66 3.09
C ILE A 53 18.80 -20.46 3.89
N GLY A 54 18.89 -20.06 5.15
CA GLY A 54 17.73 -19.70 5.98
C GLY A 54 16.93 -18.56 5.37
N ASP A 55 17.59 -17.48 4.98
CA ASP A 55 16.98 -16.34 4.32
C ASP A 55 16.37 -16.73 2.95
N ALA A 56 17.08 -17.52 2.16
CA ALA A 56 16.56 -18.02 0.89
C ALA A 56 15.28 -18.85 1.05
N LEU A 57 15.22 -19.73 2.05
CA LEU A 57 14.03 -20.52 2.38
C LEU A 57 12.89 -19.62 2.88
N ALA A 58 13.17 -18.62 3.70
CA ALA A 58 12.18 -17.66 4.18
C ALA A 58 11.57 -16.88 3.01
N VAL A 59 12.40 -16.31 2.12
CA VAL A 59 11.95 -15.57 0.94
C VAL A 59 11.16 -16.46 -0.03
N ALA A 60 11.62 -17.70 -0.27
CA ALA A 60 10.90 -18.66 -1.09
C ALA A 60 9.52 -19.01 -0.50
N SER A 61 9.44 -19.19 0.81
CA SER A 61 8.19 -19.45 1.53
C SER A 61 7.24 -18.26 1.46
N MET A 62 7.75 -17.04 1.59
CA MET A 62 6.96 -15.81 1.40
C MET A 62 6.37 -15.74 -0.01
N LYS A 63 7.18 -16.02 -1.03
CA LYS A 63 6.73 -16.05 -2.43
C LYS A 63 5.65 -17.11 -2.66
N PHE A 64 5.87 -18.32 -2.17
CA PHE A 64 4.93 -19.44 -2.28
C PHE A 64 3.58 -19.12 -1.62
N ARG A 65 3.61 -18.50 -0.44
CA ARG A 65 2.41 -18.09 0.31
C ARG A 65 1.80 -16.79 -0.19
N LYS A 66 2.33 -16.16 -1.24
CA LYS A 66 1.91 -14.85 -1.75
C LYS A 66 1.93 -13.77 -0.66
N PHE A 67 2.87 -13.89 0.28
CA PHE A 67 3.03 -12.96 1.39
C PHE A 67 3.55 -11.62 0.87
N GLY A 68 2.71 -10.59 0.94
CA GLY A 68 2.99 -9.27 0.40
C GLY A 68 3.24 -8.21 1.46
N LYS A 69 3.42 -6.97 0.99
CA LYS A 69 3.65 -5.80 1.86
C LYS A 69 2.54 -5.57 2.88
N LEU A 70 1.29 -5.82 2.50
CA LEU A 70 0.14 -5.66 3.39
C LEU A 70 0.12 -6.73 4.50
N ASP A 71 0.57 -7.95 4.19
CA ASP A 71 0.70 -8.99 5.21
C ASP A 71 1.84 -8.67 6.16
N PHE A 72 2.97 -8.19 5.64
CA PHE A 72 4.09 -7.72 6.46
C PHE A 72 3.66 -6.63 7.44
N LYS A 73 2.85 -5.66 6.99
CA LYS A 73 2.29 -4.59 7.83
C LYS A 73 1.50 -5.12 9.03
N LYS A 74 0.73 -6.21 8.87
CA LYS A 74 -0.07 -6.81 9.96
C LYS A 74 0.81 -7.29 11.11
N PHE A 75 2.00 -7.81 10.80
CA PHE A 75 2.94 -8.33 11.79
C PHE A 75 3.92 -7.28 12.34
N HIS A 76 4.01 -6.11 11.70
CA HIS A 76 4.90 -5.02 12.08
C HIS A 76 4.13 -3.71 12.23
N PRO A 77 3.29 -3.56 13.29
CA PRO A 77 2.41 -2.39 13.43
C PRO A 77 3.15 -1.10 13.82
N GLY A 78 4.43 -1.17 14.18
CA GLY A 78 5.26 -0.02 14.60
C GLY A 78 6.58 0.08 13.85
N GLY A 79 7.33 1.15 14.13
CA GLY A 79 8.66 1.42 13.55
C GLY A 79 8.65 2.09 12.18
N SER A 80 9.84 2.42 11.68
CA SER A 80 10.04 3.14 10.41
C SER A 80 9.45 2.41 9.20
N LEU A 81 9.52 1.10 9.20
CA LEU A 81 9.00 0.25 8.13
C LEU A 81 7.46 0.30 8.06
N SER A 82 6.78 0.35 9.21
CA SER A 82 5.32 0.52 9.26
C SER A 82 4.87 1.84 8.64
N ILE A 83 5.63 2.92 8.85
CA ILE A 83 5.35 4.23 8.25
C ILE A 83 5.40 4.14 6.73
N GLN A 84 6.40 3.45 6.16
CA GLN A 84 6.54 3.24 4.72
C GLN A 84 5.42 2.36 4.13
N LEU A 85 4.80 1.52 4.95
CA LEU A 85 3.73 0.60 4.56
C LEU A 85 2.32 1.15 4.81
N LYS A 86 2.17 2.43 5.19
CA LYS A 86 0.86 3.06 5.29
C LYS A 86 0.11 3.00 3.97
N THR A 87 -1.16 2.66 4.05
CA THR A 87 -2.07 2.65 2.91
C THR A 87 -2.84 3.96 2.81
N VAL A 88 -3.54 4.16 1.72
CA VAL A 88 -4.48 5.26 1.56
C VAL A 88 -5.55 5.23 2.64
N GLU A 89 -6.04 4.04 3.02
CA GLU A 89 -7.03 3.85 4.10
C GLU A 89 -6.57 4.43 5.44
N ASP A 90 -5.28 4.33 5.76
CA ASP A 90 -4.71 4.86 7.01
C ASP A 90 -4.69 6.40 7.07
N LEU A 91 -4.77 7.07 5.91
CA LEU A 91 -4.59 8.53 5.80
C LEU A 91 -5.80 9.25 5.21
N MET A 92 -6.73 8.53 4.57
CA MET A 92 -7.87 9.14 3.89
C MET A 92 -8.84 9.81 4.85
N ILE A 93 -9.46 10.85 4.37
CA ILE A 93 -10.56 11.53 5.07
C ILE A 93 -11.84 10.72 4.84
N THR A 94 -12.60 10.48 5.90
CA THR A 94 -13.79 9.62 5.88
C THR A 94 -15.03 10.27 6.48
N GLY A 95 -16.18 9.69 6.19
CA GLY A 95 -17.46 10.04 6.82
C GLY A 95 -17.90 11.47 6.59
N LYS A 96 -18.38 12.12 7.64
CA LYS A 96 -18.92 13.51 7.58
C LYS A 96 -17.88 14.58 7.23
N LYS A 97 -16.58 14.23 7.27
CA LYS A 97 -15.50 15.16 6.91
C LYS A 97 -15.32 15.28 5.39
N ILE A 98 -15.83 14.32 4.60
CA ILE A 98 -15.71 14.36 3.14
C ILE A 98 -16.51 15.53 2.58
N PRO A 99 -15.90 16.43 1.78
CA PRO A 99 -16.58 17.54 1.13
C PRO A 99 -17.28 17.05 -0.14
N TYR A 100 -18.54 16.81 -0.13
CA TYR A 100 -19.29 16.43 -1.32
C TYR A 100 -20.58 17.23 -1.51
N ILE A 101 -21.01 17.37 -2.77
CA ILE A 101 -22.24 18.05 -3.17
C ILE A 101 -22.88 17.37 -4.39
N ASN A 102 -24.19 17.53 -4.54
CA ASN A 102 -24.88 17.02 -5.73
C ASN A 102 -24.62 17.92 -6.96
N GLU A 103 -24.42 17.30 -8.13
CA GLU A 103 -24.08 17.95 -9.40
C GLU A 103 -25.07 19.04 -9.86
N ASN A 104 -26.34 18.97 -9.41
CA ASN A 104 -27.39 19.91 -9.80
C ASN A 104 -27.48 21.15 -8.86
N LYS A 105 -26.64 21.24 -7.84
CA LYS A 105 -26.63 22.39 -6.93
C LYS A 105 -25.93 23.60 -7.58
N LYS A 106 -26.29 24.79 -7.13
CA LYS A 106 -25.67 26.07 -7.53
C LYS A 106 -24.26 26.20 -6.96
N MET A 107 -23.40 26.94 -7.64
CA MET A 107 -22.01 27.19 -7.20
C MET A 107 -21.92 27.84 -5.85
N ASN A 108 -22.86 28.71 -5.46
CA ASN A 108 -22.88 29.33 -4.12
C ASN A 108 -22.92 28.26 -3.00
N ASN A 109 -23.67 27.20 -3.19
CA ASN A 109 -23.70 26.10 -2.21
C ASN A 109 -22.37 25.34 -2.17
N ALA A 110 -21.72 25.18 -3.33
CA ALA A 110 -20.40 24.55 -3.42
C ALA A 110 -19.33 25.37 -2.70
N LEU A 111 -19.33 26.69 -2.88
CA LEU A 111 -18.39 27.60 -2.21
C LEU A 111 -18.53 27.52 -0.69
N LYS A 112 -19.77 27.47 -0.16
CA LYS A 112 -20.00 27.27 1.27
C LYS A 112 -19.38 26.01 1.79
N VAL A 113 -19.62 24.87 1.11
CA VAL A 113 -19.07 23.59 1.54
C VAL A 113 -17.53 23.57 1.48
N ILE A 114 -16.92 24.13 0.44
CA ILE A 114 -15.45 24.24 0.33
C ILE A 114 -14.88 25.06 1.49
N SER A 115 -15.48 26.20 1.78
CA SER A 115 -15.05 27.06 2.86
C SER A 115 -15.20 26.42 4.24
N GLU A 116 -16.31 25.73 4.49
CA GLU A 116 -16.56 25.03 5.75
C GLU A 116 -15.61 23.85 5.96
N LYS A 117 -15.34 23.07 4.92
CA LYS A 117 -14.49 21.87 5.02
C LYS A 117 -12.99 22.17 4.97
N LYS A 118 -12.58 23.31 4.45
CA LYS A 118 -11.18 23.81 4.41
C LYS A 118 -10.18 22.83 3.77
N LEU A 119 -10.61 22.02 2.79
CA LEU A 119 -9.78 21.03 2.12
C LEU A 119 -9.35 21.46 0.70
N GLY A 120 -9.83 22.62 0.22
CA GLY A 120 -9.51 23.12 -1.13
C GLY A 120 -10.04 22.24 -2.27
N VAL A 121 -10.90 21.28 -1.97
CA VAL A 121 -11.48 20.34 -2.94
C VAL A 121 -12.92 20.00 -2.57
N LEU A 122 -13.75 19.74 -3.58
CA LEU A 122 -15.15 19.34 -3.42
C LEU A 122 -15.46 18.21 -4.38
N ILE A 123 -16.00 17.11 -3.88
CA ILE A 123 -16.39 15.95 -4.67
C ILE A 123 -17.82 16.12 -5.15
N ILE A 124 -18.03 15.92 -6.44
CA ILE A 124 -19.35 16.07 -7.07
C ILE A 124 -19.94 14.69 -7.27
N ILE A 125 -21.14 14.46 -6.75
CA ILE A 125 -21.84 13.20 -6.81
C ILE A 125 -23.23 13.34 -7.46
N ASN A 126 -23.73 12.24 -8.02
CA ASN A 126 -25.13 12.15 -8.47
C ASN A 126 -26.04 11.65 -7.33
N LYS A 127 -27.34 11.50 -7.62
CA LYS A 127 -28.35 10.97 -6.67
C LYS A 127 -28.01 9.53 -6.19
N LYS A 128 -27.28 8.76 -6.97
CA LYS A 128 -26.82 7.39 -6.63
C LYS A 128 -25.48 7.38 -5.88
N LYS A 129 -24.99 8.53 -5.36
CA LYS A 129 -23.72 8.70 -4.69
C LYS A 129 -22.48 8.31 -5.52
N GLN A 130 -22.59 8.31 -6.84
CA GLN A 130 -21.46 8.06 -7.74
C GLN A 130 -20.72 9.36 -8.01
N ILE A 131 -19.39 9.31 -8.01
CA ILE A 131 -18.54 10.46 -8.32
C ILE A 131 -18.71 10.86 -9.79
N LYS A 132 -19.00 12.13 -10.04
CA LYS A 132 -19.13 12.72 -11.38
C LYS A 132 -17.99 13.65 -11.71
N GLY A 133 -17.38 14.26 -10.72
CA GLY A 133 -16.28 15.20 -10.90
C GLY A 133 -15.75 15.70 -9.57
N ILE A 134 -14.83 16.65 -9.65
CA ILE A 134 -14.32 17.43 -8.52
C ILE A 134 -14.29 18.91 -8.89
N ILE A 135 -14.33 19.76 -7.88
CA ILE A 135 -14.00 21.18 -7.98
C ILE A 135 -12.87 21.47 -7.02
N THR A 136 -11.82 22.11 -7.49
CA THR A 136 -10.69 22.59 -6.70
C THR A 136 -10.66 24.11 -6.69
N ASP A 137 -9.84 24.70 -5.82
CA ASP A 137 -9.61 26.16 -5.81
C ASP A 137 -9.09 26.64 -7.17
N GLY A 138 -8.30 25.80 -7.89
CA GLY A 138 -7.86 26.09 -9.26
C GLY A 138 -9.01 26.16 -10.26
N ASP A 139 -10.04 25.31 -10.13
CA ASP A 139 -11.21 25.35 -11.01
C ASP A 139 -12.02 26.60 -10.75
N ILE A 140 -12.19 27.02 -9.51
CA ILE A 140 -12.86 28.25 -9.12
C ILE A 140 -12.13 29.47 -9.69
N LYS A 141 -10.79 29.54 -9.53
CA LYS A 141 -9.96 30.61 -10.08
C LYS A 141 -10.11 30.70 -11.59
N ARG A 142 -10.07 29.59 -12.32
CA ARG A 142 -10.25 29.55 -13.78
C ARG A 142 -11.66 30.03 -14.19
N ALA A 143 -12.69 29.66 -13.46
CA ALA A 143 -14.05 30.14 -13.73
C ALA A 143 -14.19 31.65 -13.53
N LEU A 144 -13.58 32.22 -12.50
CA LEU A 144 -13.54 33.67 -12.25
C LEU A 144 -12.77 34.43 -13.32
N GLN A 145 -11.63 33.91 -13.79
CA GLN A 145 -10.82 34.53 -14.86
C GLN A 145 -11.58 34.65 -16.18
N LYS A 146 -12.55 33.78 -16.42
CA LYS A 146 -13.43 33.84 -17.60
C LYS A 146 -14.58 34.84 -17.47
N ASN A 147 -14.52 35.76 -16.51
CA ASN A 147 -15.57 36.74 -16.17
C ASN A 147 -16.95 36.09 -16.00
N THR A 148 -17.01 34.87 -15.52
CA THR A 148 -18.25 34.14 -15.37
C THR A 148 -18.87 34.41 -14.02
N ASN A 149 -20.11 34.87 -13.99
CA ASN A 149 -20.86 35.08 -12.75
C ASN A 149 -21.16 33.71 -12.10
N LEU A 150 -20.37 33.32 -11.09
CA LEU A 150 -20.50 32.05 -10.37
C LEU A 150 -21.89 31.80 -9.80
N ASN A 151 -22.63 32.86 -9.47
CA ASN A 151 -23.98 32.76 -8.89
C ASN A 151 -24.99 32.15 -9.86
N LYS A 152 -24.76 32.34 -11.17
CA LYS A 152 -25.62 31.79 -12.23
C LYS A 152 -25.26 30.37 -12.65
N LEU A 153 -24.10 29.85 -12.20
CA LEU A 153 -23.59 28.53 -12.59
C LEU A 153 -24.07 27.45 -11.64
N THR A 154 -24.21 26.26 -12.22
CA THR A 154 -24.32 25.00 -11.47
C THR A 154 -22.94 24.39 -11.25
N VAL A 155 -22.83 23.51 -10.28
CA VAL A 155 -21.62 22.76 -9.99
C VAL A 155 -21.14 21.98 -11.23
N LYS A 156 -22.08 21.44 -12.01
CA LYS A 156 -21.81 20.69 -13.25
C LYS A 156 -21.08 21.52 -14.31
N ASN A 157 -21.26 22.84 -14.32
CA ASN A 157 -20.61 23.74 -15.30
C ASN A 157 -19.13 23.99 -14.99
N VAL A 158 -18.72 23.85 -13.72
CA VAL A 158 -17.37 24.22 -13.24
C VAL A 158 -16.52 23.00 -12.97
N MET A 159 -17.13 21.86 -12.65
CA MET A 159 -16.39 20.66 -12.22
C MET A 159 -15.43 20.14 -13.28
N THR A 160 -14.27 19.67 -12.84
CA THR A 160 -13.40 18.78 -13.60
C THR A 160 -14.00 17.38 -13.59
N LYS A 161 -14.36 16.86 -14.77
CA LYS A 161 -14.93 15.53 -14.94
C LYS A 161 -13.84 14.46 -14.85
N LYS A 162 -14.23 13.21 -14.51
CA LYS A 162 -13.32 12.05 -14.42
C LYS A 162 -12.11 12.32 -13.49
N PRO A 163 -12.34 12.60 -12.21
CA PRO A 163 -11.26 12.82 -11.27
C PRO A 163 -10.36 11.60 -11.18
N VAL A 164 -9.10 11.83 -10.82
CA VAL A 164 -8.17 10.71 -10.57
C VAL A 164 -8.61 10.00 -9.30
N CYS A 165 -8.84 8.71 -9.43
CA CYS A 165 -9.31 7.85 -8.34
C CYS A 165 -8.25 6.83 -7.96
N ILE A 166 -8.25 6.42 -6.70
CA ILE A 166 -7.35 5.41 -6.15
C ILE A 166 -8.11 4.47 -5.22
N ASP A 167 -7.61 3.25 -5.08
CA ASP A 167 -8.14 2.28 -4.13
C ASP A 167 -7.56 2.53 -2.73
N LYS A 168 -8.35 2.25 -1.69
CA LYS A 168 -7.96 2.43 -0.29
C LYS A 168 -6.76 1.56 0.12
N ASP A 169 -6.60 0.37 -0.48
CA ASP A 169 -5.54 -0.59 -0.14
C ASP A 169 -4.19 -0.26 -0.79
N VAL A 170 -4.12 0.77 -1.64
CA VAL A 170 -2.87 1.21 -2.26
C VAL A 170 -1.98 1.88 -1.22
N LEU A 171 -0.66 1.68 -1.32
CA LEU A 171 0.30 2.35 -0.44
C LEU A 171 0.23 3.88 -0.59
N ALA A 172 0.31 4.60 0.53
CA ALA A 172 0.32 6.07 0.54
C ALA A 172 1.45 6.68 -0.29
N ALA A 173 2.63 6.05 -0.31
CA ALA A 173 3.74 6.45 -1.18
C ALA A 173 3.38 6.42 -2.67
N LYS A 174 2.61 5.42 -3.11
CA LYS A 174 2.12 5.35 -4.50
C LYS A 174 1.08 6.42 -4.78
N ALA A 175 0.19 6.72 -3.82
CA ALA A 175 -0.75 7.83 -3.94
C ALA A 175 -0.03 9.16 -4.12
N LEU A 176 1.01 9.43 -3.32
CA LEU A 176 1.85 10.63 -3.42
C LEU A 176 2.56 10.70 -4.79
N SER A 177 3.10 9.59 -5.27
CA SER A 177 3.72 9.52 -6.61
C SER A 177 2.74 9.93 -7.72
N ILE A 178 1.49 9.44 -7.67
CA ILE A 178 0.44 9.80 -8.62
C ILE A 178 0.08 11.28 -8.53
N MET A 179 -0.01 11.82 -7.32
CA MET A 179 -0.30 13.25 -7.10
C MET A 179 0.80 14.13 -7.71
N ASN A 180 2.06 13.79 -7.50
CA ASN A 180 3.21 14.51 -8.05
C ASN A 180 3.27 14.42 -9.60
N GLU A 181 3.13 13.22 -10.15
CA GLU A 181 3.14 12.96 -11.60
C GLU A 181 2.05 13.77 -12.32
N LYS A 182 0.84 13.76 -11.76
CA LYS A 182 -0.32 14.45 -12.34
C LYS A 182 -0.45 15.92 -11.90
N ARG A 183 0.46 16.41 -11.07
CA ARG A 183 0.45 17.77 -10.50
C ARG A 183 -0.91 18.13 -9.87
N ILE A 184 -1.44 17.21 -9.06
CA ILE A 184 -2.69 17.37 -8.33
C ILE A 184 -2.44 17.24 -6.82
N THR A 185 -3.28 17.89 -6.02
CA THR A 185 -3.15 17.93 -4.55
C THR A 185 -4.12 16.97 -3.84
N SER A 186 -5.01 16.32 -4.57
CA SER A 186 -6.04 15.45 -4.00
C SER A 186 -6.37 14.28 -4.92
N LEU A 187 -6.71 13.15 -4.32
CA LEU A 187 -7.20 11.96 -5.01
C LEU A 187 -8.56 11.55 -4.43
N CYS A 188 -9.45 11.08 -5.29
CA CYS A 188 -10.69 10.48 -4.84
C CYS A 188 -10.45 9.01 -4.47
N VAL A 189 -10.71 8.65 -3.21
CA VAL A 189 -10.67 7.24 -2.81
C VAL A 189 -12.02 6.60 -3.09
N ILE A 190 -12.02 5.50 -3.82
CA ILE A 190 -13.24 4.79 -4.20
C ILE A 190 -13.19 3.33 -3.76
N ASN A 191 -14.36 2.77 -3.50
CA ASN A 191 -14.51 1.32 -3.39
C ASN A 191 -14.63 0.73 -4.80
N LYS A 192 -13.72 -0.17 -5.16
CA LYS A 192 -13.69 -0.84 -6.47
C LYS A 192 -15.02 -1.50 -6.84
N ILE A 193 -15.71 -2.06 -5.86
CA ILE A 193 -16.95 -2.82 -6.09
C ILE A 193 -18.13 -1.89 -6.42
N LYS A 194 -18.20 -0.69 -5.81
CA LYS A 194 -19.38 0.20 -5.92
C LYS A 194 -19.14 1.48 -6.71
N LYS A 195 -17.88 1.85 -7.08
CA LYS A 195 -17.51 3.16 -7.66
C LYS A 195 -18.13 4.35 -6.91
N THR A 196 -18.38 4.16 -5.63
CA THR A 196 -18.99 5.12 -4.70
C THR A 196 -17.97 5.51 -3.64
N ILE A 197 -18.15 6.69 -3.06
CA ILE A 197 -17.34 7.17 -1.92
C ILE A 197 -17.59 6.30 -0.69
#